data_64776ef33f3c0d81a06d2f925a87ebd4
#
_entry.id   64776ef33f3c0d81a06d2f925a87ebd4
#
_cell.length_a   1.000
_cell.length_b   1.000
_cell.length_c   1.000
_cell.angle_alpha   90.00
_cell.angle_beta   90.00
_cell.angle_gamma   90.00
#
_symmetry.space_group_name_H-M   'P 1'
#
loop_
_entity.id
_entity.type
_entity.pdbx_description
1 polymer ?
#
loop_
_entity_poly.entity_id
_entity_poly.type
_entity_poly.pdbx_seq_one_letter_code
_entity_poly.pdbx_strand_id
1 'polypeptide(L)'
;KTRSILTMLGIIIGVAAVILITGLGNGMQNYMTESFESMGTNTLTVSIMGRGSKTMPYDDMQQLVDDNIDTFEYVSPNVTVNGVAKVGTETLDTTSIKGINEQYFSIYDYNVSQGRAFQYMDMENRSHVCIVGPYVNKAYYGGQALGDTLKINGNTYTIVGVLEEKADSEESSADDSIYLPYSTVSRLSGNGIISSYTVSFRDTDHASEAKNLLDKELYKYFKDDDAYMIISLSEMLDMLTDMQNIMITILTGIAAISLLVGGIGIMNIMLVSVTERTKEIGIRKALGAKERYILAQFVIEAGVTSALGGLIGIAL
;
A
#
# COMPACT_ATOMS: atom_id res chain seq x y z
N LYS A 1 18.36 34.88 -30.19
CA LYS A 1 17.12 34.07 -30.10
C LYS A 1 17.41 32.62 -29.67
N THR A 2 18.37 31.92 -30.29
CA THR A 2 18.70 30.53 -29.93
C THR A 2 19.26 30.37 -28.51
N ARG A 3 20.08 31.32 -28.03
CA ARG A 3 20.67 31.30 -26.69
C ARG A 3 19.61 31.43 -25.59
N SER A 4 18.63 32.34 -25.74
CA SER A 4 17.56 32.54 -24.78
C SER A 4 16.62 31.31 -24.71
N ILE A 5 16.42 30.60 -25.81
CA ILE A 5 15.63 29.36 -25.82
C ILE A 5 16.37 28.25 -25.06
N LEU A 6 17.70 28.16 -25.24
CA LEU A 6 18.49 27.10 -24.60
C LEU A 6 18.53 27.23 -23.06
N THR A 7 18.58 28.48 -22.55
CA THR A 7 18.53 28.71 -21.08
C THR A 7 17.15 28.57 -20.51
N MET A 8 16.09 28.97 -21.25
CA MET A 8 14.72 28.73 -20.88
C MET A 8 14.44 27.25 -20.77
N LEU A 9 15.08 26.43 -21.64
CA LEU A 9 14.93 24.95 -21.59
C LEU A 9 15.40 24.37 -20.23
N GLY A 10 16.49 24.90 -19.65
CA GLY A 10 16.97 24.48 -18.34
C GLY A 10 15.97 24.75 -17.21
N ILE A 11 15.27 25.89 -17.25
CA ILE A 11 14.22 26.21 -16.28
C ILE A 11 12.97 25.33 -16.52
N ILE A 12 12.57 25.18 -17.79
CA ILE A 12 11.43 24.35 -18.16
C ILE A 12 11.61 22.92 -17.65
N ILE A 13 12.76 22.31 -17.95
CA ILE A 13 13.06 20.94 -17.49
C ILE A 13 13.12 20.87 -15.97
N GLY A 14 13.76 21.84 -15.31
CA GLY A 14 13.87 21.85 -13.85
C GLY A 14 12.50 21.95 -13.16
N VAL A 15 11.62 22.84 -13.61
CA VAL A 15 10.28 23.01 -13.05
C VAL A 15 9.39 21.81 -13.36
N ALA A 16 9.38 21.34 -14.61
CA ALA A 16 8.62 20.15 -14.99
C ALA A 16 9.06 18.91 -14.18
N ALA A 17 10.37 18.71 -14.01
CA ALA A 17 10.89 17.60 -13.21
C ALA A 17 10.41 17.65 -11.75
N VAL A 18 10.43 18.83 -11.09
CA VAL A 18 9.94 18.97 -9.72
C VAL A 18 8.47 18.60 -9.64
N ILE A 19 7.63 19.11 -10.54
CA ILE A 19 6.19 18.86 -10.54
C ILE A 19 5.88 17.38 -10.79
N LEU A 20 6.54 16.77 -11.76
CA LEU A 20 6.37 15.34 -12.06
C LEU A 20 6.78 14.47 -10.88
N ILE A 21 7.93 14.75 -10.28
CA ILE A 21 8.44 13.97 -9.14
C ILE A 21 7.51 14.09 -7.94
N THR A 22 7.09 15.30 -7.57
CA THR A 22 6.19 15.51 -6.43
C THR A 22 4.78 14.99 -6.70
N GLY A 23 4.28 15.16 -7.92
CA GLY A 23 2.98 14.65 -8.34
C GLY A 23 2.91 13.12 -8.35
N LEU A 24 3.89 12.46 -8.95
CA LEU A 24 4.02 11.00 -8.93
C LEU A 24 4.22 10.47 -7.52
N GLY A 25 5.05 11.14 -6.70
CA GLY A 25 5.26 10.76 -5.32
C GLY A 25 3.97 10.77 -4.51
N ASN A 26 3.25 11.88 -4.52
CA ASN A 26 1.98 12.00 -3.79
C ASN A 26 0.90 11.04 -4.33
N GLY A 27 0.83 10.86 -5.66
CA GLY A 27 -0.08 9.91 -6.28
C GLY A 27 0.19 8.47 -5.85
N MET A 28 1.47 8.08 -5.81
CA MET A 28 1.89 6.75 -5.36
C MET A 28 1.59 6.55 -3.87
N GLN A 29 1.81 7.56 -3.03
CA GLN A 29 1.49 7.50 -1.61
C GLN A 29 0.00 7.29 -1.37
N ASN A 30 -0.86 8.06 -2.04
CA ASN A 30 -2.31 7.91 -1.92
C ASN A 30 -2.77 6.51 -2.38
N TYR A 31 -2.26 6.04 -3.52
CA TYR A 31 -2.57 4.70 -4.04
C TYR A 31 -2.13 3.60 -3.06
N MET A 32 -0.93 3.72 -2.47
CA MET A 32 -0.47 2.77 -1.46
C MET A 32 -1.35 2.81 -0.22
N THR A 33 -1.63 3.98 0.34
CA THR A 33 -2.49 4.13 1.53
C THR A 33 -3.87 3.50 1.28
N GLU A 34 -4.52 3.81 0.17
CA GLU A 34 -5.82 3.24 -0.19
C GLU A 34 -5.77 1.71 -0.35
N SER A 35 -4.72 1.18 -1.01
CA SER A 35 -4.53 -0.25 -1.18
C SER A 35 -4.34 -0.98 0.16
N PHE A 36 -3.60 -0.38 1.08
CA PHE A 36 -3.35 -0.97 2.39
C PHE A 36 -4.49 -0.76 3.39
N GLU A 37 -5.25 0.33 3.31
CA GLU A 37 -6.46 0.52 4.12
C GLU A 37 -7.47 -0.60 3.88
N SER A 38 -7.59 -1.07 2.64
CA SER A 38 -8.42 -2.22 2.29
C SER A 38 -7.94 -3.55 2.90
N MET A 39 -6.66 -3.62 3.32
CA MET A 39 -6.05 -4.79 3.95
C MET A 39 -6.12 -4.79 5.48
N GLY A 40 -6.71 -3.75 6.11
CA GLY A 40 -6.84 -3.62 7.56
C GLY A 40 -5.57 -3.07 8.22
N THR A 41 -5.42 -1.74 8.26
CA THR A 41 -4.23 -1.06 8.82
C THR A 41 -4.04 -1.28 10.32
N ASN A 42 -5.10 -1.64 11.03
CA ASN A 42 -5.10 -1.92 12.47
C ASN A 42 -4.81 -3.39 12.80
N THR A 43 -3.95 -4.06 12.03
CA THR A 43 -3.65 -5.48 12.19
C THR A 43 -2.19 -5.76 12.47
N LEU A 44 -1.96 -6.77 13.32
CA LEU A 44 -0.68 -7.39 13.59
C LEU A 44 -0.73 -8.84 13.07
N THR A 45 0.18 -9.18 12.17
CA THR A 45 0.34 -10.56 11.72
C THR A 45 1.41 -11.25 12.55
N VAL A 46 1.02 -12.29 13.26
CA VAL A 46 1.91 -13.15 14.04
C VAL A 46 2.21 -14.41 13.23
N SER A 47 3.47 -14.65 12.93
CA SER A 47 3.93 -15.89 12.30
C SER A 47 4.69 -16.73 13.31
N ILE A 48 4.23 -17.97 13.51
CA ILE A 48 4.88 -18.93 14.42
C ILE A 48 5.94 -19.70 13.62
N MET A 49 7.20 -19.52 13.99
CA MET A 49 8.35 -20.04 13.21
C MET A 49 8.65 -21.51 13.45
N GLY A 50 7.94 -22.19 14.36
CA GLY A 50 8.07 -23.63 14.59
C GLY A 50 9.45 -24.09 15.08
N ARG A 51 10.27 -23.20 15.59
CA ARG A 51 11.52 -23.54 16.24
C ARG A 51 11.23 -24.10 17.63
N GLY A 52 11.27 -25.43 17.76
CA GLY A 52 10.93 -26.14 18.99
C GLY A 52 9.58 -26.87 18.89
N SER A 53 9.23 -27.60 19.93
CA SER A 53 7.99 -28.41 19.98
C SER A 53 6.73 -27.61 20.42
N LYS A 54 6.87 -26.29 20.67
CA LYS A 54 5.75 -25.43 21.08
C LYS A 54 5.03 -24.87 19.87
N THR A 55 3.77 -25.17 19.78
CA THR A 55 2.81 -24.55 18.88
C THR A 55 1.91 -23.61 19.68
N MET A 56 1.26 -22.67 19.05
CA MET A 56 0.24 -21.81 19.65
C MET A 56 -1.13 -22.30 19.16
N PRO A 57 -1.92 -22.99 19.99
CA PRO A 57 -3.31 -23.30 19.63
C PRO A 57 -4.16 -22.04 19.53
N TYR A 58 -5.27 -22.12 18.77
CA TYR A 58 -6.18 -20.99 18.63
C TYR A 58 -6.73 -20.51 19.98
N ASP A 59 -7.11 -21.44 20.85
CA ASP A 59 -7.69 -21.12 22.16
C ASP A 59 -6.73 -20.32 23.03
N ASP A 60 -5.42 -20.64 23.02
CA ASP A 60 -4.41 -19.92 23.78
C ASP A 60 -4.20 -18.50 23.20
N MET A 61 -4.23 -18.35 21.87
CA MET A 61 -4.13 -17.03 21.22
C MET A 61 -5.39 -16.19 21.47
N GLN A 62 -6.57 -16.79 21.41
CA GLN A 62 -7.83 -16.12 21.73
C GLN A 62 -7.84 -15.64 23.18
N GLN A 63 -7.41 -16.49 24.13
CA GLN A 63 -7.31 -16.11 25.54
C GLN A 63 -6.35 -14.94 25.76
N LEU A 64 -5.20 -14.91 25.05
CA LEU A 64 -4.26 -13.79 25.10
C LEU A 64 -4.92 -12.48 24.66
N VAL A 65 -5.71 -12.50 23.60
CA VAL A 65 -6.47 -11.35 23.11
C VAL A 65 -7.53 -10.93 24.11
N ASP A 66 -8.29 -11.87 24.66
CA ASP A 66 -9.36 -11.62 25.64
C ASP A 66 -8.81 -11.05 26.96
N ASP A 67 -7.64 -11.50 27.40
CA ASP A 67 -6.94 -10.97 28.58
C ASP A 67 -6.45 -9.53 28.38
N ASN A 68 -6.33 -9.06 27.13
CA ASN A 68 -5.88 -7.72 26.74
C ASN A 68 -6.91 -6.97 25.86
N ILE A 69 -8.20 -7.15 26.17
CA ILE A 69 -9.33 -6.62 25.38
C ILE A 69 -9.36 -5.09 25.26
N ASP A 70 -8.66 -4.38 26.13
CA ASP A 70 -8.52 -2.92 26.05
C ASP A 70 -7.68 -2.50 24.85
N THR A 71 -6.72 -3.32 24.43
CA THR A 71 -5.82 -3.06 23.31
C THR A 71 -6.23 -3.81 22.04
N PHE A 72 -6.55 -5.11 22.19
CA PHE A 72 -6.90 -5.96 21.05
C PHE A 72 -8.42 -6.10 20.91
N GLU A 73 -8.88 -6.43 19.71
CA GLU A 73 -10.31 -6.55 19.42
C GLU A 73 -10.68 -7.93 18.91
N TYR A 74 -9.99 -8.40 17.87
CA TYR A 74 -10.26 -9.67 17.22
C TYR A 74 -8.96 -10.44 16.96
N VAL A 75 -9.08 -11.76 16.85
CA VAL A 75 -8.01 -12.63 16.34
C VAL A 75 -8.54 -13.64 15.36
N SER A 76 -7.83 -13.80 14.25
CA SER A 76 -8.14 -14.86 13.29
C SER A 76 -6.90 -15.70 12.98
N PRO A 77 -7.02 -17.03 13.01
CA PRO A 77 -6.00 -17.89 12.44
C PRO A 77 -5.98 -17.72 10.91
N ASN A 78 -4.80 -17.77 10.33
CA ASN A 78 -4.59 -17.79 8.89
C ASN A 78 -3.93 -19.12 8.51
N VAL A 79 -4.72 -20.03 7.97
CA VAL A 79 -4.23 -21.32 7.50
C VAL A 79 -4.29 -21.33 5.97
N THR A 80 -3.15 -21.18 5.31
CA THR A 80 -3.10 -21.29 3.84
C THR A 80 -3.24 -22.76 3.43
N VAL A 81 -4.15 -23.04 2.53
CA VAL A 81 -4.37 -24.37 1.96
C VAL A 81 -3.56 -24.51 0.69
N ASN A 82 -2.51 -25.32 0.73
CA ASN A 82 -1.84 -25.75 -0.48
C ASN A 82 -2.68 -26.85 -1.13
N GLY A 83 -3.57 -26.48 -2.05
CA GLY A 83 -4.49 -27.40 -2.66
C GLY A 83 -5.15 -26.82 -3.88
N VAL A 84 -5.79 -27.71 -4.63
CA VAL A 84 -6.48 -27.34 -5.86
C VAL A 84 -7.98 -27.37 -5.60
N ALA A 85 -8.64 -26.23 -5.84
CA ALA A 85 -10.09 -26.16 -5.88
C ALA A 85 -10.61 -26.60 -7.25
N LYS A 86 -11.77 -27.24 -7.30
CA LYS A 86 -12.44 -27.66 -8.54
C LYS A 86 -13.92 -27.37 -8.47
N VAL A 87 -14.44 -26.83 -9.56
CA VAL A 87 -15.86 -26.64 -9.82
C VAL A 87 -16.25 -27.50 -11.02
N GLY A 88 -17.00 -28.56 -10.78
CA GLY A 88 -17.27 -29.56 -11.83
C GLY A 88 -15.98 -30.20 -12.34
N THR A 89 -15.64 -29.94 -13.61
CA THR A 89 -14.38 -30.40 -14.27
C THR A 89 -13.30 -29.32 -14.32
N GLU A 90 -13.62 -28.08 -13.99
CA GLU A 90 -12.70 -26.95 -14.05
C GLU A 90 -11.85 -26.86 -12.78
N THR A 91 -10.58 -26.52 -12.95
CA THR A 91 -9.60 -26.35 -11.87
C THR A 91 -9.34 -24.88 -11.65
N LEU A 92 -9.37 -24.46 -10.39
CA LEU A 92 -9.09 -23.09 -9.98
C LEU A 92 -7.63 -23.01 -9.51
N ASP A 93 -6.72 -22.74 -10.45
CA ASP A 93 -5.27 -22.79 -10.17
C ASP A 93 -4.73 -21.50 -9.52
N THR A 94 -5.42 -20.37 -9.71
CA THR A 94 -5.01 -19.04 -9.23
C THR A 94 -5.69 -18.65 -7.91
N THR A 95 -6.80 -19.33 -7.59
CA THR A 95 -7.67 -18.97 -6.47
C THR A 95 -6.99 -19.22 -5.12
N SER A 96 -6.94 -18.18 -4.28
CA SER A 96 -6.40 -18.27 -2.93
C SER A 96 -7.37 -19.02 -2.01
N ILE A 97 -6.88 -20.06 -1.32
CA ILE A 97 -7.70 -20.84 -0.38
C ILE A 97 -7.16 -20.64 1.03
N LYS A 98 -8.01 -20.11 1.94
CA LYS A 98 -7.63 -19.78 3.31
C LYS A 98 -8.58 -20.40 4.33
N GLY A 99 -8.01 -20.95 5.39
CA GLY A 99 -8.75 -21.34 6.60
C GLY A 99 -8.76 -20.20 7.60
N ILE A 100 -9.95 -19.74 7.97
CA ILE A 100 -10.18 -18.58 8.83
C ILE A 100 -11.27 -18.88 9.86
N ASN A 101 -11.48 -17.97 10.80
CA ASN A 101 -12.64 -17.98 11.69
C ASN A 101 -13.69 -16.93 11.30
N GLU A 102 -14.76 -16.79 12.09
CA GLU A 102 -15.83 -15.83 11.87
C GLU A 102 -15.38 -14.37 12.06
N GLN A 103 -14.35 -14.13 12.89
CA GLN A 103 -13.84 -12.78 13.18
C GLN A 103 -13.03 -12.19 12.02
N TYR A 104 -12.52 -13.02 11.11
CA TYR A 104 -11.75 -12.60 9.96
C TYR A 104 -12.45 -11.53 9.12
N PHE A 105 -13.76 -11.69 8.91
CA PHE A 105 -14.54 -10.76 8.11
C PHE A 105 -14.66 -9.38 8.77
N SER A 106 -14.73 -9.33 10.11
CA SER A 106 -14.72 -8.08 10.86
C SER A 106 -13.33 -7.41 10.85
N ILE A 107 -12.24 -8.20 10.94
CA ILE A 107 -10.86 -7.69 10.89
C ILE A 107 -10.59 -6.96 9.57
N TYR A 108 -11.07 -7.53 8.46
CA TYR A 108 -10.78 -7.02 7.11
C TYR A 108 -11.95 -6.26 6.48
N ASP A 109 -13.01 -5.98 7.25
CA ASP A 109 -14.23 -5.31 6.77
C ASP A 109 -14.79 -5.95 5.48
N TYR A 110 -14.89 -7.29 5.48
CA TYR A 110 -15.53 -8.02 4.41
C TYR A 110 -17.02 -8.18 4.69
N ASN A 111 -17.83 -7.74 3.73
CA ASN A 111 -19.28 -7.93 3.76
C ASN A 111 -19.70 -9.13 2.90
N VAL A 112 -20.79 -9.76 3.30
CA VAL A 112 -21.40 -10.86 2.55
C VAL A 112 -22.54 -10.31 1.70
N SER A 113 -22.42 -10.45 0.37
CA SER A 113 -23.44 -10.00 -0.59
C SER A 113 -24.60 -10.96 -0.70
N GLN A 114 -24.34 -12.26 -0.55
CA GLN A 114 -25.34 -13.33 -0.64
C GLN A 114 -25.07 -14.39 0.42
N GLY A 115 -26.12 -14.87 1.07
CA GLY A 115 -26.00 -15.92 2.09
C GLY A 115 -25.63 -15.41 3.47
N ARG A 116 -24.65 -16.04 4.11
CA ARG A 116 -24.20 -15.71 5.48
C ARG A 116 -22.69 -15.82 5.64
N ALA A 117 -22.14 -15.07 6.59
CA ALA A 117 -20.80 -15.27 7.10
C ALA A 117 -20.66 -16.58 7.89
N PHE A 118 -19.45 -16.98 8.22
CA PHE A 118 -19.22 -18.08 9.15
C PHE A 118 -19.78 -17.74 10.54
N GLN A 119 -20.19 -18.79 11.21
CA GLN A 119 -20.63 -18.73 12.60
C GLN A 119 -19.68 -19.58 13.45
N TYR A 120 -19.57 -19.27 14.74
CA TYR A 120 -18.80 -20.07 15.69
C TYR A 120 -19.07 -21.58 15.58
N MET A 121 -20.34 -21.96 15.37
CA MET A 121 -20.75 -23.37 15.20
C MET A 121 -20.15 -24.04 13.95
N ASP A 122 -19.80 -23.28 12.91
CA ASP A 122 -19.12 -23.85 11.73
C ASP A 122 -17.69 -24.29 12.08
N MET A 123 -17.05 -23.58 13.03
CA MET A 123 -15.71 -23.94 13.55
C MET A 123 -15.80 -25.15 14.47
N GLU A 124 -16.69 -25.12 15.44
CA GLU A 124 -16.88 -26.20 16.43
C GLU A 124 -17.25 -27.52 15.76
N ASN A 125 -18.23 -27.51 14.86
CA ASN A 125 -18.70 -28.69 14.15
C ASN A 125 -17.78 -29.09 12.98
N ARG A 126 -16.76 -28.31 12.68
CA ARG A 126 -15.88 -28.53 11.51
C ARG A 126 -16.68 -28.70 10.24
N SER A 127 -17.62 -27.80 10.03
CA SER A 127 -18.58 -27.88 8.94
C SER A 127 -17.87 -27.85 7.59
N HIS A 128 -18.33 -28.67 6.63
CA HIS A 128 -17.83 -28.66 5.27
C HIS A 128 -18.54 -27.57 4.46
N VAL A 129 -18.35 -26.33 4.89
CA VAL A 129 -18.90 -25.12 4.25
C VAL A 129 -17.78 -24.22 3.78
N CYS A 130 -18.07 -23.38 2.80
CA CYS A 130 -17.12 -22.39 2.32
C CYS A 130 -17.83 -21.07 1.96
N ILE A 131 -17.06 -20.01 1.93
CA ILE A 131 -17.45 -18.69 1.43
C ILE A 131 -16.54 -18.39 0.25
N VAL A 132 -17.10 -17.88 -0.83
CA VAL A 132 -16.35 -17.58 -2.06
C VAL A 132 -16.32 -16.09 -2.34
N GLY A 133 -15.23 -15.64 -2.94
CA GLY A 133 -15.12 -14.28 -3.45
C GLY A 133 -15.97 -14.04 -4.69
N PRO A 134 -16.21 -12.76 -5.05
CA PRO A 134 -17.07 -12.40 -6.17
C PRO A 134 -16.54 -12.88 -7.52
N TYR A 135 -15.21 -12.96 -7.71
CA TYR A 135 -14.63 -13.53 -8.92
C TYR A 135 -15.04 -14.99 -9.13
N VAL A 136 -14.85 -15.84 -8.10
CA VAL A 136 -15.22 -17.27 -8.17
C VAL A 136 -16.71 -17.44 -8.45
N ASN A 137 -17.57 -16.65 -7.78
CA ASN A 137 -19.00 -16.66 -8.00
C ASN A 137 -19.36 -16.33 -9.45
N LYS A 138 -18.76 -15.29 -10.03
CA LYS A 138 -19.07 -14.79 -11.36
C LYS A 138 -18.48 -15.70 -12.44
N ALA A 139 -17.22 -16.09 -12.31
CA ALA A 139 -16.49 -16.84 -13.33
C ALA A 139 -16.98 -18.30 -13.47
N TYR A 140 -17.24 -18.96 -12.34
CA TYR A 140 -17.53 -20.40 -12.34
C TYR A 140 -18.99 -20.78 -12.05
N TYR A 141 -19.79 -19.86 -11.50
CA TYR A 141 -21.20 -20.10 -11.15
C TYR A 141 -22.18 -19.12 -11.82
N GLY A 142 -21.67 -18.23 -12.69
CA GLY A 142 -22.53 -17.25 -13.36
C GLY A 142 -23.27 -16.31 -12.40
N GLY A 143 -22.75 -16.10 -11.19
CA GLY A 143 -23.33 -15.24 -10.16
C GLY A 143 -24.29 -15.93 -9.20
N GLN A 144 -24.46 -17.23 -9.27
CA GLN A 144 -25.43 -18.03 -8.46
C GLN A 144 -24.74 -19.16 -7.69
N ALA A 145 -23.61 -18.88 -7.04
CA ALA A 145 -22.84 -19.88 -6.30
C ALA A 145 -23.50 -20.33 -4.98
N LEU A 146 -24.40 -19.53 -4.42
CA LEU A 146 -24.98 -19.80 -3.09
C LEU A 146 -25.76 -21.13 -3.08
N GLY A 147 -25.38 -22.04 -2.20
CA GLY A 147 -25.98 -23.36 -2.05
C GLY A 147 -25.36 -24.44 -2.94
N ASP A 148 -24.57 -24.06 -3.92
CA ASP A 148 -23.78 -24.98 -4.74
C ASP A 148 -22.56 -25.54 -4.01
N THR A 149 -21.86 -26.46 -4.64
CA THR A 149 -20.71 -27.14 -4.04
C THR A 149 -19.45 -27.01 -4.88
N LEU A 150 -18.29 -26.95 -4.21
CA LEU A 150 -16.97 -27.07 -4.84
C LEU A 150 -16.16 -28.16 -4.13
N LYS A 151 -15.12 -28.64 -4.79
CA LYS A 151 -14.20 -29.63 -4.22
C LYS A 151 -12.83 -29.02 -3.96
N ILE A 152 -12.29 -29.26 -2.77
CA ILE A 152 -10.89 -28.90 -2.43
C ILE A 152 -10.21 -30.16 -1.94
N ASN A 153 -9.10 -30.54 -2.59
CA ASN A 153 -8.35 -31.76 -2.28
C ASN A 153 -9.24 -33.02 -2.19
N GLY A 154 -10.27 -33.10 -3.05
CA GLY A 154 -11.20 -34.23 -3.10
C GLY A 154 -12.37 -34.16 -2.13
N ASN A 155 -12.38 -33.27 -1.15
CA ASN A 155 -13.49 -33.04 -0.25
C ASN A 155 -14.48 -32.02 -0.81
N THR A 156 -15.77 -32.27 -0.62
CA THR A 156 -16.85 -31.41 -1.09
C THR A 156 -17.24 -30.40 0.00
N TYR A 157 -17.38 -29.14 -0.38
CA TYR A 157 -17.78 -28.03 0.48
C TYR A 157 -19.00 -27.34 -0.12
N THR A 158 -19.96 -26.98 0.73
CA THR A 158 -21.16 -26.23 0.32
C THR A 158 -20.91 -24.73 0.47
N ILE A 159 -21.24 -23.96 -0.54
CA ILE A 159 -21.10 -22.51 -0.53
C ILE A 159 -22.25 -21.90 0.28
N VAL A 160 -21.93 -21.29 1.44
CA VAL A 160 -22.90 -20.68 2.34
C VAL A 160 -22.93 -19.16 2.26
N GLY A 161 -21.94 -18.56 1.61
CA GLY A 161 -21.87 -17.13 1.42
C GLY A 161 -21.02 -16.74 0.23
N VAL A 162 -21.30 -15.56 -0.30
CA VAL A 162 -20.54 -14.88 -1.36
C VAL A 162 -20.18 -13.50 -0.85
N LEU A 163 -18.93 -13.11 -0.94
CA LEU A 163 -18.46 -11.79 -0.50
C LEU A 163 -18.87 -10.68 -1.47
N GLU A 164 -18.88 -9.44 -0.98
CA GLU A 164 -18.95 -8.24 -1.80
C GLU A 164 -17.62 -8.01 -2.54
N GLU A 165 -17.70 -7.30 -3.66
CA GLU A 165 -16.54 -6.94 -4.49
C GLU A 165 -15.69 -5.88 -3.77
N LYS A 166 -14.39 -6.14 -3.64
CA LYS A 166 -13.40 -5.20 -3.07
C LYS A 166 -12.30 -4.82 -4.06
N ALA A 167 -12.01 -5.66 -5.04
CA ALA A 167 -10.93 -5.47 -6.00
C ALA A 167 -11.39 -5.99 -7.36
N ASP A 168 -11.69 -5.17 -8.28
CA ASP A 168 -12.01 -5.37 -9.72
C ASP A 168 -12.50 -6.77 -10.18
N SER A 169 -12.74 -7.72 -9.28
CA SER A 169 -13.19 -9.11 -9.51
C SER A 169 -12.48 -9.81 -10.68
N GLU A 170 -11.15 -9.70 -10.72
CA GLU A 170 -10.29 -10.32 -11.72
C GLU A 170 -9.61 -11.58 -11.18
N GLU A 171 -9.10 -12.39 -12.09
CA GLU A 171 -8.28 -13.56 -11.77
C GLU A 171 -7.01 -13.14 -10.99
N SER A 172 -6.67 -13.89 -9.95
CA SER A 172 -5.56 -13.60 -9.04
C SER A 172 -5.70 -12.30 -8.22
N SER A 173 -6.85 -11.63 -8.24
CA SER A 173 -7.14 -10.48 -7.36
C SER A 173 -7.49 -10.93 -5.93
N ALA A 174 -7.68 -9.99 -5.02
CA ALA A 174 -8.18 -10.28 -3.67
C ALA A 174 -9.58 -10.93 -3.68
N ASP A 175 -10.35 -10.69 -4.74
CA ASP A 175 -11.69 -11.25 -4.96
C ASP A 175 -11.66 -12.69 -5.50
N ASP A 176 -10.49 -13.18 -5.96
CA ASP A 176 -10.27 -14.58 -6.35
C ASP A 176 -9.86 -15.42 -5.14
N SER A 177 -10.83 -15.70 -4.28
CA SER A 177 -10.59 -16.32 -2.99
C SER A 177 -11.69 -17.29 -2.57
N ILE A 178 -11.28 -18.30 -1.79
CA ILE A 178 -12.17 -19.26 -1.12
C ILE A 178 -11.78 -19.31 0.35
N TYR A 179 -12.75 -19.15 1.20
CA TYR A 179 -12.58 -19.21 2.64
C TYR A 179 -13.23 -20.46 3.21
N LEU A 180 -12.56 -21.09 4.17
CA LEU A 180 -12.99 -22.32 4.86
C LEU A 180 -12.88 -22.12 6.36
N PRO A 181 -13.64 -22.84 7.18
CA PRO A 181 -13.39 -22.90 8.61
C PRO A 181 -11.98 -23.43 8.90
N TYR A 182 -11.18 -22.70 9.68
CA TYR A 182 -9.79 -23.08 9.97
C TYR A 182 -9.69 -24.46 10.62
N SER A 183 -10.68 -24.83 11.45
CA SER A 183 -10.72 -26.11 12.15
C SER A 183 -10.89 -27.30 11.19
N THR A 184 -11.54 -27.08 10.04
CA THR A 184 -11.69 -28.07 8.97
C THR A 184 -10.38 -28.19 8.18
N VAL A 185 -9.74 -27.05 7.90
CA VAL A 185 -8.52 -26.98 7.09
C VAL A 185 -7.28 -27.48 7.82
N SER A 186 -7.14 -27.19 9.10
CA SER A 186 -5.97 -27.61 9.90
C SER A 186 -5.75 -29.13 9.87
N ARG A 187 -6.84 -29.90 9.75
CA ARG A 187 -6.76 -31.36 9.56
C ARG A 187 -6.36 -31.77 8.16
N LEU A 188 -6.77 -31.03 7.14
CA LEU A 188 -6.40 -31.31 5.75
C LEU A 188 -4.91 -31.08 5.50
N SER A 189 -4.32 -30.13 6.19
CA SER A 189 -2.88 -29.84 6.14
C SER A 189 -2.01 -30.89 6.86
N GLY A 190 -2.60 -31.87 7.49
CA GLY A 190 -1.94 -33.04 8.10
C GLY A 190 -1.30 -32.80 9.45
N ASN A 191 -1.01 -31.57 9.86
CA ASN A 191 -0.28 -31.27 11.09
C ASN A 191 -1.15 -30.60 12.17
N GLY A 192 -2.34 -30.10 11.84
CA GLY A 192 -3.20 -29.38 12.79
C GLY A 192 -2.61 -28.08 13.36
N ILE A 193 -1.45 -27.68 12.86
CA ILE A 193 -0.69 -26.54 13.37
C ILE A 193 -1.13 -25.26 12.65
N ILE A 194 -1.48 -24.27 13.42
CA ILE A 194 -1.70 -22.90 12.91
C ILE A 194 -0.38 -22.18 12.95
N SER A 195 0.11 -21.78 11.79
CA SER A 195 1.41 -21.12 11.64
C SER A 195 1.32 -19.60 11.61
N SER A 196 0.13 -19.03 11.46
CA SER A 196 -0.05 -17.59 11.41
C SER A 196 -1.39 -17.17 12.00
N TYR A 197 -1.38 -16.01 12.65
CA TYR A 197 -2.56 -15.34 13.21
C TYR A 197 -2.58 -13.88 12.76
N THR A 198 -3.77 -13.33 12.56
CA THR A 198 -3.98 -11.88 12.48
C THR A 198 -4.69 -11.44 13.74
N VAL A 199 -4.13 -10.47 14.43
CA VAL A 199 -4.70 -9.82 15.62
C VAL A 199 -5.01 -8.39 15.26
N SER A 200 -6.27 -7.95 15.44
CA SER A 200 -6.61 -6.54 15.29
C SER A 200 -6.51 -5.79 16.62
N PHE A 201 -6.13 -4.53 16.54
CA PHE A 201 -6.06 -3.64 17.70
C PHE A 201 -6.97 -2.42 17.49
N ARG A 202 -7.41 -1.79 18.61
CA ARG A 202 -8.46 -0.76 18.58
C ARG A 202 -7.98 0.60 18.13
N ASP A 203 -6.77 0.98 18.48
CA ASP A 203 -6.24 2.34 18.31
C ASP A 203 -5.05 2.33 17.34
N THR A 204 -5.29 2.82 16.14
CA THR A 204 -4.29 2.88 15.06
C THR A 204 -3.11 3.78 15.38
N ASP A 205 -3.31 4.81 16.23
CA ASP A 205 -2.25 5.73 16.62
C ASP A 205 -1.24 5.08 17.59
N HIS A 206 -1.62 3.95 18.21
CA HIS A 206 -0.81 3.21 19.18
C HIS A 206 -0.36 1.83 18.68
N ALA A 207 -0.18 1.67 17.38
CA ALA A 207 0.22 0.40 16.76
C ALA A 207 1.52 -0.20 17.35
N SER A 208 2.52 0.64 17.63
CA SER A 208 3.78 0.19 18.24
C SER A 208 3.60 -0.28 19.69
N GLU A 209 2.67 0.33 20.45
CA GLU A 209 2.35 -0.10 21.81
C GLU A 209 1.61 -1.45 21.79
N ALA A 210 0.65 -1.62 20.89
CA ALA A 210 -0.05 -2.89 20.68
C ALA A 210 0.92 -4.01 20.30
N LYS A 211 1.85 -3.74 19.36
CA LYS A 211 2.89 -4.70 18.97
C LYS A 211 3.78 -5.08 20.14
N ASN A 212 4.26 -4.11 20.90
CA ASN A 212 5.12 -4.36 22.09
C ASN A 212 4.39 -5.17 23.16
N LEU A 213 3.10 -4.93 23.37
CA LEU A 213 2.28 -5.70 24.28
C LEU A 213 2.14 -7.15 23.81
N LEU A 214 1.82 -7.34 22.53
CA LEU A 214 1.70 -8.66 21.94
C LEU A 214 3.02 -9.44 22.01
N ASP A 215 4.13 -8.79 21.69
CA ASP A 215 5.49 -9.35 21.80
C ASP A 215 5.80 -9.83 23.22
N LYS A 216 5.51 -9.01 24.21
CA LYS A 216 5.69 -9.36 25.62
C LYS A 216 4.86 -10.57 26.04
N GLU A 217 3.59 -10.67 25.61
CA GLU A 217 2.72 -11.79 25.94
C GLU A 217 3.17 -13.08 25.22
N LEU A 218 3.55 -12.99 23.93
CA LEU A 218 4.09 -14.12 23.19
C LEU A 218 5.43 -14.58 23.76
N TYR A 219 6.29 -13.66 24.19
CA TYR A 219 7.55 -14.03 24.86
C TYR A 219 7.30 -14.76 26.19
N LYS A 220 6.29 -14.36 26.97
CA LYS A 220 5.90 -15.10 28.20
C LYS A 220 5.49 -16.54 27.87
N TYR A 221 4.82 -16.74 26.75
CA TYR A 221 4.35 -18.04 26.29
C TYR A 221 5.50 -18.91 25.77
N PHE A 222 6.25 -18.43 24.77
CA PHE A 222 7.29 -19.19 24.06
C PHE A 222 8.60 -19.25 24.84
N LYS A 223 8.99 -18.20 25.56
CA LYS A 223 10.31 -18.03 26.22
C LYS A 223 11.47 -18.01 25.21
N ASP A 224 11.21 -17.65 23.98
CA ASP A 224 12.15 -17.64 22.85
C ASP A 224 11.69 -16.61 21.81
N ASP A 225 12.51 -15.59 21.54
CA ASP A 225 12.20 -14.51 20.59
C ASP A 225 12.21 -15.02 19.12
N ASP A 226 12.97 -16.07 18.85
CA ASP A 226 13.05 -16.69 17.50
C ASP A 226 11.86 -17.62 17.18
N ALA A 227 10.97 -17.86 18.16
CA ALA A 227 9.83 -18.76 17.98
C ALA A 227 8.67 -18.13 17.20
N TYR A 228 8.62 -16.82 17.11
CA TYR A 228 7.57 -16.06 16.43
C TYR A 228 8.10 -14.79 15.78
N MET A 229 7.32 -14.21 14.87
CA MET A 229 7.57 -12.91 14.27
C MET A 229 6.27 -12.12 14.22
N ILE A 230 6.32 -10.86 14.61
CA ILE A 230 5.17 -9.94 14.56
C ILE A 230 5.45 -8.89 13.49
N ILE A 231 4.55 -8.79 12.53
CA ILE A 231 4.57 -7.79 11.46
C ILE A 231 3.37 -6.86 11.67
N SER A 232 3.63 -5.57 11.83
CA SER A 232 2.60 -4.53 11.86
C SER A 232 2.44 -3.98 10.45
N LEU A 233 1.22 -3.99 9.94
CA LEU A 233 0.93 -3.43 8.62
C LEU A 233 1.10 -1.90 8.61
N SER A 234 0.70 -1.22 9.70
CA SER A 234 0.94 0.23 9.86
C SER A 234 2.42 0.58 9.88
N GLU A 235 3.26 -0.14 10.65
CA GLU A 235 4.72 0.10 10.65
C GLU A 235 5.34 -0.14 9.26
N MET A 236 4.85 -1.11 8.52
CA MET A 236 5.29 -1.35 7.14
C MET A 236 4.92 -0.18 6.22
N LEU A 237 3.71 0.39 6.37
CA LEU A 237 3.29 1.59 5.65
C LEU A 237 4.16 2.81 5.98
N ASP A 238 4.44 3.01 7.27
CA ASP A 238 5.31 4.11 7.72
C ASP A 238 6.70 3.99 7.09
N MET A 239 7.29 2.79 7.11
CA MET A 239 8.59 2.54 6.47
C MET A 239 8.58 2.81 4.96
N LEU A 240 7.54 2.41 4.25
CA LEU A 240 7.39 2.67 2.82
C LEU A 240 7.22 4.17 2.54
N THR A 241 6.45 4.87 3.37
CA THR A 241 6.24 6.31 3.30
C THR A 241 7.56 7.06 3.55
N ASP A 242 8.33 6.67 4.55
CA ASP A 242 9.64 7.24 4.84
C ASP A 242 10.63 7.02 3.70
N MET A 243 10.69 5.82 3.14
CA MET A 243 11.53 5.51 1.98
C MET A 243 11.15 6.37 0.77
N GLN A 244 9.86 6.56 0.53
CA GLN A 244 9.35 7.42 -0.54
C GLN A 244 9.71 8.90 -0.29
N ASN A 245 9.56 9.40 0.93
CA ASN A 245 9.94 10.77 1.30
C ASN A 245 11.43 11.03 1.09
N ILE A 246 12.29 10.07 1.42
CA ILE A 246 13.73 10.13 1.15
C ILE A 246 13.97 10.22 -0.37
N MET A 247 13.31 9.40 -1.17
CA MET A 247 13.44 9.42 -2.62
C MET A 247 13.00 10.77 -3.22
N ILE A 248 11.85 11.30 -2.81
CA ILE A 248 11.34 12.61 -3.23
C ILE A 248 12.34 13.71 -2.85
N THR A 249 12.91 13.66 -1.65
CA THR A 249 13.90 14.64 -1.17
C THR A 249 15.16 14.64 -2.05
N ILE A 250 15.69 13.46 -2.37
CA ILE A 250 16.87 13.33 -3.23
C ILE A 250 16.58 13.86 -4.64
N LEU A 251 15.47 13.46 -5.23
CA LEU A 251 15.09 13.87 -6.58
C LEU A 251 14.81 15.38 -6.66
N THR A 252 14.15 15.93 -5.63
CA THR A 252 13.93 17.39 -5.51
C THR A 252 15.25 18.14 -5.36
N GLY A 253 16.21 17.58 -4.63
CA GLY A 253 17.57 18.13 -4.53
C GLY A 253 18.27 18.19 -5.89
N ILE A 254 18.17 17.13 -6.70
CA ILE A 254 18.74 17.09 -8.07
C ILE A 254 18.05 18.13 -8.97
N ALA A 255 16.73 18.24 -8.88
CA ALA A 255 15.97 19.24 -9.65
C ALA A 255 16.32 20.67 -9.24
N ALA A 256 16.55 20.93 -7.94
CA ALA A 256 17.02 22.23 -7.44
C ALA A 256 18.40 22.59 -8.02
N ILE A 257 19.32 21.64 -8.09
CA ILE A 257 20.63 21.85 -8.75
C ILE A 257 20.44 22.19 -10.23
N SER A 258 19.54 21.49 -10.92
CA SER A 258 19.22 21.77 -12.32
C SER A 258 18.67 23.20 -12.53
N LEU A 259 17.80 23.64 -11.62
CA LEU A 259 17.30 25.04 -11.63
C LEU A 259 18.41 26.07 -11.38
N LEU A 260 19.33 25.78 -10.46
CA LEU A 260 20.51 26.64 -10.22
C LEU A 260 21.38 26.78 -11.48
N VAL A 261 21.65 25.66 -12.17
CA VAL A 261 22.42 25.66 -13.43
C VAL A 261 21.68 26.46 -14.50
N GLY A 262 20.33 26.29 -14.60
CA GLY A 262 19.49 27.12 -15.49
C GLY A 262 19.58 28.63 -15.16
N GLY A 263 19.56 28.98 -13.88
CA GLY A 263 19.75 30.37 -13.41
C GLY A 263 21.10 30.95 -13.74
N ILE A 264 22.18 30.19 -13.57
CA ILE A 264 23.53 30.57 -13.99
C ILE A 264 23.58 30.76 -15.51
N GLY A 265 22.90 29.93 -16.28
CA GLY A 265 22.77 30.07 -17.73
C GLY A 265 22.11 31.39 -18.12
N ILE A 266 21.03 31.79 -17.46
CA ILE A 266 20.39 33.11 -17.67
C ILE A 266 21.35 34.23 -17.32
N MET A 267 22.03 34.15 -16.17
CA MET A 267 23.01 35.15 -15.74
C MET A 267 24.09 35.37 -16.82
N ASN A 268 24.68 34.29 -17.34
CA ASN A 268 25.72 34.39 -18.38
C ASN A 268 25.20 35.06 -19.66
N ILE A 269 23.98 34.75 -20.08
CA ILE A 269 23.38 35.35 -21.28
C ILE A 269 23.10 36.83 -21.05
N MET A 270 22.61 37.19 -19.87
CA MET A 270 22.36 38.60 -19.54
C MET A 270 23.64 39.41 -19.49
N LEU A 271 24.75 38.85 -18.97
CA LEU A 271 26.08 39.50 -19.01
C LEU A 271 26.56 39.74 -20.45
N VAL A 272 26.40 38.73 -21.32
CA VAL A 272 26.75 38.92 -22.76
C VAL A 272 25.83 39.95 -23.41
N SER A 273 24.53 39.94 -23.11
CA SER A 273 23.58 40.93 -23.63
C SER A 273 23.95 42.37 -23.21
N VAL A 274 24.39 42.57 -21.97
CA VAL A 274 24.87 43.86 -21.47
C VAL A 274 26.13 44.31 -22.24
N THR A 275 27.09 43.41 -22.46
CA THR A 275 28.32 43.74 -23.22
C THR A 275 28.02 44.06 -24.68
N GLU A 276 27.13 43.32 -25.34
CA GLU A 276 26.72 43.61 -26.73
C GLU A 276 25.97 44.94 -26.86
N ARG A 277 25.23 45.38 -25.83
CA ARG A 277 24.49 46.65 -25.82
C ARG A 277 25.21 47.79 -25.13
N THR A 278 26.53 47.69 -24.87
CA THR A 278 27.32 48.69 -24.14
C THR A 278 27.24 50.07 -24.78
N LYS A 279 27.23 50.19 -26.12
CA LYS A 279 27.08 51.46 -26.84
C LYS A 279 25.71 52.11 -26.60
N GLU A 280 24.64 51.32 -26.62
CA GLU A 280 23.28 51.77 -26.35
C GLU A 280 23.11 52.26 -24.90
N ILE A 281 23.65 51.48 -23.96
CA ILE A 281 23.69 51.84 -22.53
C ILE A 281 24.46 53.14 -22.30
N GLY A 282 25.61 53.31 -22.98
CA GLY A 282 26.43 54.53 -22.93
C GLY A 282 25.66 55.75 -23.42
N ILE A 283 24.94 55.64 -24.53
CA ILE A 283 24.11 56.74 -25.07
C ILE A 283 23.02 57.12 -24.09
N ARG A 284 22.29 56.15 -23.52
CA ARG A 284 21.23 56.41 -22.52
C ARG A 284 21.80 57.09 -21.28
N LYS A 285 22.98 56.69 -20.83
CA LYS A 285 23.65 57.25 -19.65
C LYS A 285 24.12 58.68 -19.95
N ALA A 286 24.61 58.96 -21.17
CA ALA A 286 24.97 60.30 -21.61
C ALA A 286 23.76 61.25 -21.71
N LEU A 287 22.57 60.74 -21.98
CA LEU A 287 21.29 61.46 -21.99
C LEU A 287 20.66 61.63 -20.58
N GLY A 288 21.37 61.22 -19.49
CA GLY A 288 20.95 61.43 -18.12
C GLY A 288 20.08 60.30 -17.52
N ALA A 289 20.02 59.13 -18.15
CA ALA A 289 19.31 57.99 -17.58
C ALA A 289 19.97 57.50 -16.28
N LYS A 290 19.21 57.37 -15.21
CA LYS A 290 19.68 56.84 -13.91
C LYS A 290 20.01 55.35 -14.04
N GLU A 291 21.10 54.92 -13.43
CA GLU A 291 21.57 53.51 -13.47
C GLU A 291 20.47 52.50 -13.04
N ARG A 292 19.67 52.86 -12.05
CA ARG A 292 18.57 52.01 -11.57
C ARG A 292 17.56 51.63 -12.66
N TYR A 293 17.28 52.51 -13.62
CA TYR A 293 16.33 52.22 -14.69
C TYR A 293 16.95 51.33 -15.77
N ILE A 294 18.24 51.47 -16.04
CA ILE A 294 18.98 50.61 -16.95
C ILE A 294 19.08 49.19 -16.34
N LEU A 295 19.41 49.08 -15.04
CA LEU A 295 19.48 47.81 -14.32
C LEU A 295 18.09 47.13 -14.26
N ALA A 296 17.03 47.88 -13.95
CA ALA A 296 15.67 47.38 -13.89
C ALA A 296 15.22 46.74 -15.22
N GLN A 297 15.63 47.31 -16.36
CA GLN A 297 15.30 46.74 -17.66
C GLN A 297 15.85 45.32 -17.83
N PHE A 298 17.11 45.05 -17.46
CA PHE A 298 17.74 43.74 -17.58
C PHE A 298 17.16 42.75 -16.57
N VAL A 299 16.83 43.21 -15.34
CA VAL A 299 16.17 42.38 -14.33
C VAL A 299 14.79 41.97 -14.78
N ILE A 300 14.00 42.90 -15.36
CA ILE A 300 12.67 42.59 -15.89
C ILE A 300 12.76 41.59 -17.06
N GLU A 301 13.73 41.80 -17.98
CA GLU A 301 13.94 40.90 -19.13
C GLU A 301 14.31 39.50 -18.66
N ALA A 302 15.17 39.33 -17.65
CA ALA A 302 15.51 38.05 -17.04
C ALA A 302 14.29 37.44 -16.30
N GLY A 303 13.56 38.28 -15.56
CA GLY A 303 12.34 37.85 -14.83
C GLY A 303 11.25 37.34 -15.74
N VAL A 304 10.96 38.02 -16.84
CA VAL A 304 9.99 37.60 -17.85
C VAL A 304 10.41 36.29 -18.51
N THR A 305 11.69 36.14 -18.85
CA THR A 305 12.21 34.91 -19.45
C THR A 305 12.11 33.74 -18.50
N SER A 306 12.43 33.94 -17.21
CA SER A 306 12.29 32.90 -16.17
C SER A 306 10.84 32.54 -15.90
N ALA A 307 9.95 33.52 -15.82
CA ALA A 307 8.51 33.30 -15.60
C ALA A 307 7.86 32.52 -16.76
N LEU A 308 8.21 32.88 -18.01
CA LEU A 308 7.73 32.12 -19.18
C LEU A 308 8.26 30.69 -19.18
N GLY A 309 9.53 30.49 -18.84
CA GLY A 309 10.10 29.15 -18.69
C GLY A 309 9.41 28.36 -17.60
N GLY A 310 9.14 28.95 -16.45
CA GLY A 310 8.39 28.33 -15.35
C GLY A 310 6.95 27.97 -15.73
N LEU A 311 6.23 28.87 -16.36
CA LEU A 311 4.83 28.61 -16.82
C LEU A 311 4.75 27.47 -17.85
N ILE A 312 5.71 27.42 -18.79
CA ILE A 312 5.79 26.32 -19.76
C ILE A 312 6.12 25.01 -19.04
N GLY A 313 7.04 25.03 -18.05
CA GLY A 313 7.37 23.85 -17.24
C GLY A 313 6.24 23.34 -16.38
N ILE A 314 5.30 24.21 -15.96
CA ILE A 314 4.06 23.83 -15.26
C ILE A 314 3.04 23.21 -16.22
N ALA A 315 3.00 23.67 -17.49
CA ALA A 315 2.02 23.23 -18.47
C ALA A 315 2.38 21.89 -19.15
N LEU A 316 3.64 21.47 -19.05
CA LEU A 316 4.15 20.19 -19.53
C LEU A 316 3.93 19.09 -18.50
#